data_395b502b6453ce3ba99a55707da63bdd
#
_entry.id   395b502b6453ce3ba99a55707da63bdd
#
_cell.length_a   1.000
_cell.length_b   1.000
_cell.length_c   1.000
_cell.angle_alpha   90.00
_cell.angle_beta   90.00
_cell.angle_gamma   90.00
#
_symmetry.space_group_name_H-M   'P 1'
#
loop_
_entity.id
_entity.type
_entity.pdbx_description
1 polymer ?
#
loop_
_entity_poly.entity_id
_entity_poly.type
_entity_poly.pdbx_seq_one_letter_code
_entity_poly.pdbx_strand_id
1 'polypeptide(L)'
;MSEPRVIPQLRRPRRLVVVLAILIVVLLAAGLFALQAMRAAAQNQFDAAYENFLGTQSTVSAIVSDAETALAAAETTLADSAGKVMVEDSRVQLAAAIDTAQQRIATTDSELAGIRSDADAATAQDTGFFTMGAGYRDGAETLTSYSSESAEALSTVADELAGPVQAVVDAVAEWQAEQDRIIAARYNNHVHAVGWIPELDECKGSVDLSAQYGTAAIAEHWSCGGKNFPDEPGQIITLSGERSGTYRVEGIIKMLNQHTATTADIPHGYDLLYQTCQNGQSTTMSLTALTRID
;
A
#
# COMPACT_ATOMS: atom_id res chain seq x y z
N MET A 1 100.82 63.62 -28.40
CA MET A 1 101.00 62.44 -27.54
C MET A 1 99.72 62.22 -26.81
N SER A 2 98.89 61.23 -27.28
CA SER A 2 97.57 60.93 -26.72
C SER A 2 97.71 59.61 -25.97
N GLU A 3 97.44 59.62 -24.66
CA GLU A 3 97.43 58.40 -23.80
C GLU A 3 96.18 57.57 -24.11
N PRO A 4 96.33 56.24 -24.16
CA PRO A 4 95.17 55.35 -24.33
C PRO A 4 94.47 55.17 -22.98
N ARG A 5 93.15 55.47 -22.89
CA ARG A 5 92.29 55.16 -21.80
C ARG A 5 92.08 53.61 -21.69
N VAL A 6 92.55 53.03 -20.63
CA VAL A 6 92.32 51.67 -20.29
C VAL A 6 90.89 51.57 -19.68
N ILE A 7 90.02 50.90 -20.36
CA ILE A 7 88.65 50.55 -19.82
C ILE A 7 88.78 49.35 -18.91
N PRO A 8 88.40 49.42 -17.64
CA PRO A 8 88.45 48.26 -16.74
C PRO A 8 87.36 47.22 -17.16
N GLN A 9 87.82 46.05 -17.58
CA GLN A 9 86.91 44.91 -17.81
C GLN A 9 86.28 44.49 -16.48
N LEU A 10 85.00 44.75 -16.27
CA LEU A 10 84.22 44.20 -15.18
C LEU A 10 84.20 42.70 -15.32
N ARG A 11 85.04 42.01 -14.54
CA ARG A 11 84.90 40.55 -14.33
C ARG A 11 83.51 40.26 -13.70
N ARG A 12 82.54 39.93 -14.55
CA ARG A 12 81.22 39.49 -14.08
C ARG A 12 81.40 38.36 -13.13
N PRO A 13 80.83 38.44 -11.93
CA PRO A 13 80.99 37.38 -10.92
C PRO A 13 80.15 36.15 -11.31
N ARG A 14 80.73 35.29 -12.20
CA ARG A 14 80.10 34.00 -12.60
C ARG A 14 79.59 33.22 -11.40
N ARG A 15 80.27 33.37 -10.25
CA ARG A 15 79.85 32.73 -8.98
C ARG A 15 78.52 33.26 -8.42
N LEU A 16 78.21 34.56 -8.58
CA LEU A 16 76.99 35.20 -8.12
C LEU A 16 75.78 34.77 -8.97
N VAL A 17 75.99 34.63 -10.30
CA VAL A 17 74.93 34.07 -11.18
C VAL A 17 74.61 32.62 -10.90
N VAL A 18 75.61 31.77 -10.61
CA VAL A 18 75.44 30.34 -10.24
C VAL A 18 74.73 30.25 -8.93
N VAL A 19 75.09 31.00 -7.91
CA VAL A 19 74.40 30.99 -6.59
C VAL A 19 72.95 31.48 -6.75
N LEU A 20 72.69 32.52 -7.53
CA LEU A 20 71.31 32.98 -7.77
C LEU A 20 70.44 31.93 -8.51
N ALA A 21 71.03 31.25 -9.51
CA ALA A 21 70.36 30.21 -10.24
C ALA A 21 70.02 29.02 -9.33
N ILE A 22 70.92 28.58 -8.44
CA ILE A 22 70.67 27.52 -7.45
C ILE A 22 69.59 27.94 -6.48
N LEU A 23 69.58 29.20 -6.02
CA LEU A 23 68.58 29.70 -5.08
C LEU A 23 67.18 29.74 -5.72
N ILE A 24 67.10 30.13 -6.99
CA ILE A 24 65.85 30.10 -7.78
C ILE A 24 65.34 28.65 -7.92
N VAL A 25 66.22 27.70 -8.25
CA VAL A 25 65.82 26.28 -8.37
C VAL A 25 65.33 25.71 -7.05
N VAL A 26 66.01 26.04 -5.94
CA VAL A 26 65.61 25.60 -4.58
C VAL A 26 64.24 26.21 -4.20
N LEU A 27 64.02 27.50 -4.48
CA LEU A 27 62.72 28.14 -4.22
C LEU A 27 61.60 27.57 -5.07
N LEU A 28 61.86 27.27 -6.36
CA LEU A 28 60.90 26.61 -7.23
C LEU A 28 60.59 25.19 -6.76
N ALA A 29 61.59 24.40 -6.34
CA ALA A 29 61.41 23.07 -5.80
C ALA A 29 60.60 23.10 -4.49
N ALA A 30 60.93 24.04 -3.57
CA ALA A 30 60.16 24.23 -2.34
C ALA A 30 58.71 24.66 -2.62
N GLY A 31 58.48 25.54 -3.59
CA GLY A 31 57.15 25.95 -4.01
C GLY A 31 56.32 24.79 -4.57
N LEU A 32 56.95 23.97 -5.46
CA LEU A 32 56.30 22.78 -6.00
C LEU A 32 55.97 21.76 -4.90
N PHE A 33 56.87 21.55 -3.94
CA PHE A 33 56.61 20.66 -2.81
C PHE A 33 55.47 21.16 -1.93
N ALA A 34 55.40 22.44 -1.64
CA ALA A 34 54.33 23.07 -0.88
C ALA A 34 52.96 22.90 -1.60
N LEU A 35 52.90 23.09 -2.93
CA LEU A 35 51.67 22.90 -3.74
C LEU A 35 51.20 21.41 -3.69
N GLN A 36 52.14 20.48 -3.79
CA GLN A 36 51.79 19.04 -3.67
C GLN A 36 51.31 18.70 -2.24
N ALA A 37 51.90 19.24 -1.21
CA ALA A 37 51.45 19.03 0.16
C ALA A 37 50.06 19.61 0.41
N MET A 38 49.75 20.79 -0.14
CA MET A 38 48.41 21.36 -0.04
C MET A 38 47.33 20.52 -0.77
N ARG A 39 47.66 20.02 -1.95
CA ARG A 39 46.75 19.12 -2.68
C ARG A 39 46.53 17.82 -1.94
N ALA A 40 47.59 17.18 -1.43
CA ALA A 40 47.48 15.96 -0.65
C ALA A 40 46.66 16.16 0.65
N ALA A 41 46.83 17.32 1.31
CA ALA A 41 46.00 17.66 2.46
C ALA A 41 44.51 17.83 2.11
N ALA A 42 44.20 18.46 1.00
CA ALA A 42 42.83 18.63 0.51
C ALA A 42 42.22 17.28 0.12
N GLN A 43 42.98 16.39 -0.52
CA GLN A 43 42.54 15.04 -0.85
C GLN A 43 42.24 14.22 0.40
N ASN A 44 43.14 14.23 1.42
CA ASN A 44 42.88 13.55 2.67
C ASN A 44 41.63 14.09 3.38
N GLN A 45 41.36 15.38 3.30
CA GLN A 45 40.15 16.00 3.85
C GLN A 45 38.90 15.51 3.12
N PHE A 46 38.95 15.42 1.79
CA PHE A 46 37.86 14.87 0.98
C PHE A 46 37.61 13.39 1.34
N ASP A 47 38.67 12.58 1.39
CA ASP A 47 38.56 11.15 1.71
C ASP A 47 37.91 10.94 3.08
N ALA A 48 38.27 11.74 4.08
CA ALA A 48 37.66 11.69 5.40
C ALA A 48 36.18 12.13 5.39
N ALA A 49 35.83 13.18 4.62
CA ALA A 49 34.46 13.63 4.46
C ALA A 49 33.62 12.59 3.72
N TYR A 50 34.19 11.93 2.71
CA TYR A 50 33.52 10.87 1.95
C TYR A 50 33.24 9.63 2.81
N GLU A 51 34.17 9.15 3.62
CA GLU A 51 33.95 8.06 4.55
C GLU A 51 32.85 8.37 5.58
N ASN A 52 32.84 9.61 6.11
CA ASN A 52 31.76 10.05 7.00
C ASN A 52 30.41 10.09 6.30
N PHE A 53 30.37 10.57 5.06
CA PHE A 53 29.15 10.59 4.25
C PHE A 53 28.62 9.17 3.95
N LEU A 54 29.50 8.21 3.65
CA LEU A 54 29.10 6.81 3.46
C LEU A 54 28.49 6.22 4.75
N GLY A 55 29.04 6.54 5.92
CA GLY A 55 28.46 6.17 7.20
C GLY A 55 27.05 6.74 7.42
N THR A 56 26.88 8.03 7.10
CA THR A 56 25.56 8.69 7.15
C THR A 56 24.61 8.09 6.13
N GLN A 57 25.03 7.86 4.90
CA GLN A 57 24.23 7.22 3.85
C GLN A 57 23.74 5.84 4.28
N SER A 58 24.60 5.03 4.93
CA SER A 58 24.19 3.71 5.46
C SER A 58 23.08 3.83 6.50
N THR A 59 23.17 4.82 7.39
CA THR A 59 22.15 5.07 8.41
C THR A 59 20.84 5.53 7.77
N VAL A 60 20.90 6.46 6.82
CA VAL A 60 19.72 6.95 6.09
C VAL A 60 19.07 5.82 5.29
N SER A 61 19.87 4.95 4.65
CA SER A 61 19.33 3.80 3.91
C SER A 61 18.56 2.83 4.82
N ALA A 62 18.96 2.66 6.06
CA ALA A 62 18.21 1.86 7.03
C ALA A 62 16.86 2.52 7.36
N ILE A 63 16.83 3.84 7.59
CA ILE A 63 15.60 4.59 7.86
C ILE A 63 14.67 4.55 6.64
N VAL A 64 15.20 4.69 5.42
CA VAL A 64 14.42 4.55 4.17
C VAL A 64 13.79 3.16 4.09
N SER A 65 14.55 2.11 4.35
CA SER A 65 14.03 0.72 4.31
C SER A 65 12.92 0.48 5.34
N ASP A 66 13.01 1.06 6.53
CA ASP A 66 11.96 0.97 7.55
C ASP A 66 10.70 1.73 7.10
N ALA A 67 10.87 2.93 6.51
CA ALA A 67 9.78 3.73 5.97
C ALA A 67 9.09 3.02 4.79
N GLU A 68 9.84 2.40 3.87
CA GLU A 68 9.31 1.61 2.76
C GLU A 68 8.52 0.39 3.25
N THR A 69 8.99 -0.25 4.32
CA THR A 69 8.27 -1.38 4.94
C THR A 69 6.92 -0.94 5.51
N ALA A 70 6.89 0.18 6.23
CA ALA A 70 5.65 0.74 6.77
C ALA A 70 4.70 1.18 5.64
N LEU A 71 5.24 1.78 4.58
CA LEU A 71 4.51 2.20 3.39
C LEU A 71 3.84 1.00 2.69
N ALA A 72 4.60 -0.08 2.45
CA ALA A 72 4.06 -1.29 1.82
C ALA A 72 2.93 -1.93 2.64
N ALA A 73 3.02 -1.93 3.97
CA ALA A 73 1.95 -2.38 4.85
C ALA A 73 0.70 -1.49 4.75
N ALA A 74 0.87 -0.17 4.68
CA ALA A 74 -0.20 0.79 4.51
C ALA A 74 -0.91 0.65 3.15
N GLU A 75 -0.16 0.48 2.05
CA GLU A 75 -0.69 0.22 0.71
C GLU A 75 -1.50 -1.09 0.66
N THR A 76 -1.01 -2.14 1.32
CA THR A 76 -1.74 -3.42 1.45
C THR A 76 -3.07 -3.21 2.17
N THR A 77 -3.07 -2.49 3.30
CA THR A 77 -4.28 -2.18 4.06
C THR A 77 -5.29 -1.39 3.23
N LEU A 78 -4.81 -0.39 2.47
CA LEU A 78 -5.65 0.40 1.57
C LEU A 78 -6.27 -0.46 0.48
N ALA A 79 -5.50 -1.36 -0.13
CA ALA A 79 -5.98 -2.26 -1.18
C ALA A 79 -7.01 -3.26 -0.64
N ASP A 80 -6.72 -3.91 0.50
CA ASP A 80 -7.56 -4.95 1.08
C ASP A 80 -8.89 -4.43 1.64
N SER A 81 -8.96 -3.13 1.97
CA SER A 81 -10.16 -2.46 2.48
C SER A 81 -11.14 -2.02 1.38
N ALA A 82 -10.80 -2.20 0.10
CA ALA A 82 -11.65 -1.78 -1.02
C ALA A 82 -13.04 -2.44 -0.99
N GLY A 83 -14.09 -1.61 -0.96
CA GLY A 83 -15.48 -2.09 -0.86
C GLY A 83 -15.86 -2.70 0.50
N LYS A 84 -15.01 -2.56 1.53
CA LYS A 84 -15.23 -3.11 2.87
C LYS A 84 -15.26 -2.02 3.94
N VAL A 85 -15.69 -0.83 3.60
CA VAL A 85 -15.91 0.28 4.53
C VAL A 85 -17.28 0.89 4.29
N MET A 86 -17.90 1.43 5.33
CA MET A 86 -19.19 2.11 5.21
C MET A 86 -19.07 3.50 4.57
N VAL A 87 -17.93 4.17 4.84
CA VAL A 87 -17.61 5.51 4.36
C VAL A 87 -16.15 5.53 3.92
N GLU A 88 -15.84 6.17 2.79
CA GLU A 88 -14.49 6.17 2.20
C GLU A 88 -13.50 7.13 2.89
N ASP A 89 -13.90 7.94 3.85
CA ASP A 89 -13.07 9.00 4.44
C ASP A 89 -11.77 8.48 5.05
N SER A 90 -11.80 7.35 5.77
CA SER A 90 -10.59 6.74 6.36
C SER A 90 -9.62 6.26 5.28
N ARG A 91 -10.13 5.70 4.18
CA ARG A 91 -9.31 5.26 3.04
C ARG A 91 -8.70 6.44 2.28
N VAL A 92 -9.45 7.54 2.11
CA VAL A 92 -8.94 8.78 1.50
C VAL A 92 -7.82 9.38 2.35
N GLN A 93 -7.96 9.40 3.68
CA GLN A 93 -6.92 9.86 4.59
C GLN A 93 -5.67 8.98 4.53
N LEU A 94 -5.83 7.65 4.50
CA LEU A 94 -4.72 6.73 4.36
C LEU A 94 -4.00 6.92 3.01
N ALA A 95 -4.72 7.07 1.90
CA ALA A 95 -4.14 7.33 0.59
C ALA A 95 -3.31 8.63 0.59
N ALA A 96 -3.81 9.71 1.19
CA ALA A 96 -3.07 10.97 1.31
C ALA A 96 -1.80 10.84 2.18
N ALA A 97 -1.85 10.04 3.25
CA ALA A 97 -0.70 9.76 4.09
C ALA A 97 0.36 8.93 3.33
N ILE A 98 -0.07 7.95 2.54
CA ILE A 98 0.79 7.15 1.64
C ILE A 98 1.50 8.07 0.63
N ASP A 99 0.77 8.94 -0.08
CA ASP A 99 1.34 9.88 -1.04
C ASP A 99 2.40 10.78 -0.39
N THR A 100 2.14 11.25 0.83
CA THR A 100 3.09 12.08 1.59
C THR A 100 4.35 11.29 1.95
N ALA A 101 4.22 10.05 2.40
CA ALA A 101 5.35 9.18 2.72
C ALA A 101 6.21 8.89 1.47
N GLN A 102 5.60 8.57 0.34
CA GLN A 102 6.28 8.34 -0.94
C GLN A 102 7.08 9.57 -1.39
N GLN A 103 6.51 10.76 -1.27
CA GLN A 103 7.20 12.01 -1.62
C GLN A 103 8.41 12.26 -0.73
N ARG A 104 8.32 12.00 0.58
CA ARG A 104 9.46 12.16 1.50
C ARG A 104 10.59 11.18 1.19
N ILE A 105 10.29 9.91 0.92
CA ILE A 105 11.28 8.90 0.51
C ILE A 105 12.00 9.36 -0.76
N ALA A 106 11.25 9.73 -1.80
CA ALA A 106 11.80 10.17 -3.07
C ALA A 106 12.67 11.44 -2.93
N THR A 107 12.27 12.38 -2.05
CA THR A 107 13.05 13.59 -1.77
C THR A 107 14.39 13.24 -1.13
N THR A 108 14.38 12.38 -0.09
CA THR A 108 15.62 11.97 0.61
C THR A 108 16.58 11.25 -0.34
N ASP A 109 16.09 10.34 -1.17
CA ASP A 109 16.92 9.65 -2.16
C ASP A 109 17.52 10.60 -3.19
N SER A 110 16.72 11.57 -3.65
CA SER A 110 17.18 12.60 -4.58
C SER A 110 18.25 13.51 -3.98
N GLU A 111 18.10 13.91 -2.71
CA GLU A 111 19.08 14.72 -1.99
C GLU A 111 20.40 13.97 -1.81
N LEU A 112 20.37 12.70 -1.37
CA LEU A 112 21.57 11.87 -1.26
C LEU A 112 22.30 11.70 -2.59
N ALA A 113 21.57 11.43 -3.66
CA ALA A 113 22.13 11.29 -5.00
C ALA A 113 22.72 12.61 -5.51
N GLY A 114 22.06 13.74 -5.25
CA GLY A 114 22.50 15.07 -5.61
C GLY A 114 23.82 15.46 -4.93
N ILE A 115 23.90 15.34 -3.63
CA ILE A 115 25.12 15.64 -2.84
C ILE A 115 26.31 14.82 -3.33
N ARG A 116 26.13 13.53 -3.61
CA ARG A 116 27.18 12.68 -4.14
C ARG A 116 27.62 13.15 -5.54
N SER A 117 26.68 13.43 -6.43
CA SER A 117 26.95 13.90 -7.79
C SER A 117 27.72 15.22 -7.79
N ASP A 118 27.34 16.16 -6.92
CA ASP A 118 27.99 17.47 -6.82
C ASP A 118 29.41 17.35 -6.26
N ALA A 119 29.64 16.50 -5.28
CA ALA A 119 30.97 16.22 -4.74
C ALA A 119 31.88 15.55 -5.78
N ASP A 120 31.38 14.59 -6.54
CA ASP A 120 32.09 13.93 -7.63
C ASP A 120 32.44 14.96 -8.76
N ALA A 121 31.52 15.85 -9.12
CA ALA A 121 31.72 16.88 -10.09
C ALA A 121 32.79 17.90 -9.64
N ALA A 122 32.79 18.29 -8.37
CA ALA A 122 33.79 19.19 -7.80
C ALA A 122 35.21 18.57 -7.87
N THR A 123 35.35 17.30 -7.51
CA THR A 123 36.65 16.60 -7.57
C THR A 123 37.12 16.39 -9.01
N ALA A 124 36.22 16.14 -9.97
CA ALA A 124 36.54 15.99 -11.38
C ALA A 124 37.10 17.28 -12.03
N GLN A 125 36.80 18.44 -11.44
CA GLN A 125 37.36 19.72 -11.89
C GLN A 125 38.83 19.96 -11.43
N ASP A 126 39.32 19.18 -10.46
CA ASP A 126 40.71 19.27 -9.96
C ASP A 126 41.73 18.57 -10.88
N THR A 127 41.75 18.96 -12.15
CA THR A 127 42.60 18.33 -13.18
C THR A 127 44.00 18.91 -13.29
N GLY A 128 44.35 19.98 -12.55
CA GLY A 128 45.58 20.72 -12.69
C GLY A 128 46.45 20.77 -11.43
N PHE A 129 47.77 20.85 -11.65
CA PHE A 129 48.74 21.07 -10.58
C PHE A 129 48.51 22.41 -9.84
N PHE A 130 47.96 23.40 -10.57
CA PHE A 130 47.76 24.77 -10.08
C PHE A 130 46.42 24.96 -9.33
N THR A 131 45.52 23.97 -9.34
CA THR A 131 44.25 24.04 -8.59
C THR A 131 44.44 23.89 -7.09
N MET A 132 45.63 23.45 -6.66
CA MET A 132 46.00 23.30 -5.25
C MET A 132 44.99 22.48 -4.43
N GLY A 133 44.24 21.57 -5.06
CA GLY A 133 43.23 20.77 -4.43
C GLY A 133 41.93 21.53 -4.15
N ALA A 134 41.60 22.60 -4.89
CA ALA A 134 40.36 23.34 -4.71
C ALA A 134 39.13 22.44 -4.87
N GLY A 135 39.06 21.62 -5.93
CA GLY A 135 37.97 20.70 -6.17
C GLY A 135 37.77 19.67 -5.06
N TYR A 136 38.85 19.18 -4.43
CA TYR A 136 38.75 18.29 -3.28
C TYR A 136 38.20 19.01 -2.03
N ARG A 137 38.57 20.29 -1.82
CA ARG A 137 37.98 21.05 -0.70
C ARG A 137 36.53 21.36 -0.93
N ASP A 138 36.16 21.76 -2.14
CA ASP A 138 34.77 22.06 -2.51
C ASP A 138 33.90 20.79 -2.40
N GLY A 139 34.42 19.63 -2.87
CA GLY A 139 33.76 18.33 -2.70
C GLY A 139 33.62 17.92 -1.23
N ALA A 140 34.65 18.13 -0.40
CA ALA A 140 34.58 17.86 1.03
C ALA A 140 33.54 18.75 1.74
N GLU A 141 33.44 20.03 1.38
CA GLU A 141 32.45 20.96 1.91
C GLU A 141 31.04 20.52 1.50
N THR A 142 30.84 20.13 0.25
CA THR A 142 29.57 19.59 -0.26
C THR A 142 29.14 18.37 0.53
N LEU A 143 30.01 17.38 0.75
CA LEU A 143 29.70 16.17 1.53
C LEU A 143 29.40 16.48 3.00
N THR A 144 30.08 17.44 3.60
CA THR A 144 29.87 17.85 4.99
C THR A 144 28.65 18.75 5.18
N SER A 145 28.15 19.39 4.11
CA SER A 145 26.94 20.22 4.13
C SER A 145 25.64 19.40 4.18
N TYR A 146 25.72 18.09 3.97
CA TYR A 146 24.54 17.23 4.05
C TYR A 146 23.89 17.31 5.43
N SER A 147 22.62 17.70 5.43
CA SER A 147 21.78 17.76 6.63
C SER A 147 20.96 16.47 6.73
N SER A 148 20.93 15.85 7.91
CA SER A 148 20.08 14.66 8.17
C SER A 148 18.60 15.00 8.38
N GLU A 149 18.18 16.24 8.17
CA GLU A 149 16.83 16.72 8.46
C GLU A 149 15.75 15.92 7.69
N SER A 150 15.99 15.67 6.40
CA SER A 150 15.09 14.86 5.58
C SER A 150 15.03 13.40 6.06
N ALA A 151 16.16 12.85 6.51
CA ALA A 151 16.23 11.51 7.07
C ALA A 151 15.51 11.43 8.43
N GLU A 152 15.64 12.46 9.28
CA GLU A 152 14.92 12.55 10.55
C GLU A 152 13.41 12.61 10.30
N ALA A 153 12.96 13.35 9.29
CA ALA A 153 11.55 13.40 8.88
C ALA A 153 11.04 12.03 8.38
N LEU A 154 11.90 11.18 7.80
CA LEU A 154 11.52 9.81 7.43
C LEU A 154 11.35 8.89 8.64
N SER A 155 12.09 9.10 9.71
CA SER A 155 11.99 8.25 10.91
C SER A 155 10.60 8.29 11.56
N THR A 156 9.78 9.31 11.28
CA THR A 156 8.42 9.47 11.78
C THR A 156 7.35 8.86 10.86
N VAL A 157 7.71 8.42 9.65
CA VAL A 157 6.73 7.94 8.65
C VAL A 157 5.93 6.76 9.16
N ALA A 158 6.55 5.80 9.84
CA ALA A 158 5.85 4.65 10.40
C ALA A 158 4.78 5.07 11.41
N ASP A 159 5.12 5.99 12.31
CA ASP A 159 4.18 6.52 13.33
C ASP A 159 3.07 7.35 12.69
N GLU A 160 3.38 8.13 11.66
CA GLU A 160 2.40 8.95 10.94
C GLU A 160 1.42 8.10 10.12
N LEU A 161 1.85 6.94 9.60
CA LEU A 161 0.99 5.98 8.91
C LEU A 161 0.14 5.15 9.87
N ALA A 162 0.60 4.92 11.11
CA ALA A 162 -0.07 4.05 12.07
C ALA A 162 -1.51 4.47 12.37
N GLY A 163 -1.75 5.76 12.58
CA GLY A 163 -3.09 6.30 12.84
C GLY A 163 -4.07 6.10 11.68
N PRO A 164 -3.76 6.55 10.46
CA PRO A 164 -4.59 6.30 9.28
C PRO A 164 -4.80 4.82 8.97
N VAL A 165 -3.79 3.96 9.14
CA VAL A 165 -3.92 2.50 8.98
C VAL A 165 -4.93 1.95 9.98
N GLN A 166 -4.80 2.31 11.27
CA GLN A 166 -5.74 1.86 12.30
C GLN A 166 -7.17 2.33 12.01
N ALA A 167 -7.36 3.56 11.55
CA ALA A 167 -8.67 4.08 11.18
C ALA A 167 -9.34 3.27 10.06
N VAL A 168 -8.57 2.78 9.07
CA VAL A 168 -9.09 1.90 8.03
C VAL A 168 -9.43 0.51 8.59
N VAL A 169 -8.58 -0.05 9.46
CA VAL A 169 -8.83 -1.34 10.12
C VAL A 169 -10.12 -1.28 10.94
N ASP A 170 -10.33 -0.21 11.71
CA ASP A 170 -11.55 -0.01 12.51
C ASP A 170 -12.79 0.13 11.60
N ALA A 171 -12.69 0.88 10.50
CA ALA A 171 -13.78 1.04 9.53
C ALA A 171 -14.15 -0.29 8.84
N VAL A 172 -13.17 -1.15 8.56
CA VAL A 172 -13.42 -2.51 8.03
C VAL A 172 -14.12 -3.38 9.08
N ALA A 173 -13.71 -3.29 10.35
CA ALA A 173 -14.34 -4.02 11.44
C ALA A 173 -15.80 -3.58 11.64
N GLU A 174 -16.10 -2.29 11.58
CA GLU A 174 -17.47 -1.77 11.64
C GLU A 174 -18.32 -2.27 10.46
N TRP A 175 -17.77 -2.24 9.25
CA TRP A 175 -18.44 -2.77 8.06
C TRP A 175 -18.74 -4.26 8.22
N GLN A 176 -17.80 -5.07 8.71
CA GLN A 176 -17.99 -6.48 8.94
C GLN A 176 -19.09 -6.74 9.99
N ALA A 177 -19.08 -5.99 11.09
CA ALA A 177 -20.12 -6.08 12.13
C ALA A 177 -21.51 -5.74 11.58
N GLU A 178 -21.61 -4.77 10.65
CA GLU A 178 -22.87 -4.46 9.97
C GLU A 178 -23.31 -5.60 9.05
N GLN A 179 -22.40 -6.19 8.25
CA GLN A 179 -22.73 -7.35 7.42
C GLN A 179 -23.23 -8.53 8.28
N ASP A 180 -22.56 -8.80 9.40
CA ASP A 180 -22.96 -9.86 10.32
C ASP A 180 -24.35 -9.59 10.92
N ARG A 181 -24.66 -8.31 11.26
CA ARG A 181 -25.98 -7.91 11.73
C ARG A 181 -27.06 -8.08 10.67
N ILE A 182 -26.76 -7.68 9.42
CA ILE A 182 -27.66 -7.89 8.28
C ILE A 182 -27.92 -9.38 8.06
N ILE A 183 -26.88 -10.22 8.13
CA ILE A 183 -27.00 -11.67 7.98
C ILE A 183 -27.85 -12.26 9.13
N ALA A 184 -27.59 -11.85 10.37
CA ALA A 184 -28.33 -12.33 11.55
C ALA A 184 -29.81 -11.89 11.53
N ALA A 185 -30.12 -10.75 10.92
CA ALA A 185 -31.49 -10.26 10.80
C ALA A 185 -32.27 -10.91 9.65
N ARG A 186 -31.63 -11.72 8.79
CA ARG A 186 -32.32 -12.42 7.69
C ARG A 186 -33.36 -13.38 8.26
N TYR A 187 -34.46 -13.55 7.52
CA TYR A 187 -35.38 -14.61 7.79
C TYR A 187 -34.68 -15.97 7.66
N ASN A 188 -34.81 -16.80 8.69
CA ASN A 188 -34.24 -18.15 8.73
C ASN A 188 -35.40 -19.15 8.78
N ASN A 189 -35.34 -20.17 7.91
CA ASN A 189 -36.26 -21.31 7.94
C ASN A 189 -35.44 -22.60 7.97
N HIS A 190 -35.95 -23.57 8.74
CA HIS A 190 -35.34 -24.89 8.84
C HIS A 190 -36.15 -25.91 8.03
N VAL A 191 -35.54 -26.48 7.00
CA VAL A 191 -36.11 -27.58 6.23
C VAL A 191 -35.81 -28.87 7.00
N HIS A 192 -36.74 -29.31 7.87
CA HIS A 192 -36.45 -30.31 8.86
C HIS A 192 -36.53 -31.76 8.35
N ALA A 193 -37.20 -31.98 7.21
CA ALA A 193 -37.41 -33.32 6.65
C ALA A 193 -37.64 -33.28 5.14
N VAL A 194 -37.46 -34.43 4.51
CA VAL A 194 -37.98 -34.75 3.19
C VAL A 194 -39.23 -35.62 3.39
N GLY A 195 -40.37 -35.22 2.84
CA GLY A 195 -41.61 -36.00 3.11
C GLY A 195 -42.84 -35.42 2.45
N TRP A 196 -43.97 -35.55 3.15
CA TRP A 196 -45.29 -35.11 2.70
C TRP A 196 -46.12 -34.58 3.89
N ILE A 197 -47.42 -34.84 3.92
CA ILE A 197 -48.35 -34.33 4.93
C ILE A 197 -47.95 -34.71 6.39
N PRO A 198 -47.50 -35.93 6.70
CA PRO A 198 -47.15 -36.27 8.10
C PRO A 198 -46.01 -35.37 8.64
N GLU A 199 -44.99 -35.11 7.81
CA GLU A 199 -43.84 -34.27 8.20
C GLU A 199 -44.25 -32.78 8.27
N LEU A 200 -45.15 -32.31 7.37
CA LEU A 200 -45.71 -30.94 7.42
C LEU A 200 -46.52 -30.71 8.72
N ASP A 201 -47.28 -31.69 9.15
CA ASP A 201 -48.11 -31.63 10.37
C ASP A 201 -47.27 -31.57 11.67
N GLU A 202 -45.98 -31.94 11.62
CA GLU A 202 -45.07 -31.80 12.75
C GLU A 202 -44.77 -30.35 13.15
N CYS A 203 -44.98 -29.39 12.26
CA CYS A 203 -44.72 -27.95 12.49
C CYS A 203 -43.29 -27.62 12.99
N LYS A 204 -42.28 -28.33 12.50
CA LYS A 204 -40.86 -28.16 12.90
C LYS A 204 -40.06 -27.28 11.93
N GLY A 205 -40.76 -26.62 11.02
CA GLY A 205 -40.21 -25.87 9.91
C GLY A 205 -40.73 -26.39 8.57
N SER A 206 -40.05 -26.03 7.47
CA SER A 206 -40.44 -26.48 6.13
C SER A 206 -40.08 -27.95 5.90
N VAL A 207 -40.74 -28.56 4.94
CA VAL A 207 -40.53 -29.94 4.47
C VAL A 207 -40.19 -29.88 2.98
N ASP A 208 -39.18 -30.65 2.55
CA ASP A 208 -38.85 -30.82 1.14
C ASP A 208 -39.86 -31.73 0.46
N LEU A 209 -40.62 -31.18 -0.50
CA LEU A 209 -41.64 -31.85 -1.29
C LEU A 209 -41.17 -32.14 -2.73
N SER A 210 -39.89 -32.04 -3.02
CA SER A 210 -39.36 -32.11 -4.39
C SER A 210 -39.72 -33.44 -5.08
N ALA A 211 -39.71 -34.53 -4.33
CA ALA A 211 -40.09 -35.84 -4.86
C ALA A 211 -41.57 -35.92 -5.30
N GLN A 212 -42.45 -35.21 -4.61
CA GLN A 212 -43.89 -35.20 -4.88
C GLN A 212 -44.25 -34.22 -5.99
N TYR A 213 -43.53 -33.09 -6.07
CA TYR A 213 -43.78 -32.01 -7.06
C TYR A 213 -43.02 -32.17 -8.35
N GLY A 214 -42.03 -33.05 -8.42
CA GLY A 214 -41.16 -33.21 -9.62
C GLY A 214 -40.26 -32.03 -9.92
N THR A 215 -40.15 -31.09 -9.00
CA THR A 215 -39.26 -29.90 -9.05
C THR A 215 -38.83 -29.57 -7.62
N ALA A 216 -37.72 -28.84 -7.50
CA ALA A 216 -37.25 -28.42 -6.18
C ALA A 216 -38.28 -27.54 -5.48
N ALA A 217 -38.83 -28.04 -4.37
CA ALA A 217 -39.87 -27.35 -3.64
C ALA A 217 -39.83 -27.70 -2.14
N ILE A 218 -40.06 -26.69 -1.31
CA ILE A 218 -40.32 -26.85 0.11
C ILE A 218 -41.68 -26.26 0.47
N ALA A 219 -42.28 -26.76 1.56
CA ALA A 219 -43.58 -26.26 2.01
C ALA A 219 -43.63 -26.15 3.52
N GLU A 220 -44.53 -25.31 4.01
CA GLU A 220 -44.87 -25.18 5.42
C GLU A 220 -46.31 -24.76 5.56
N HIS A 221 -47.02 -25.32 6.58
CA HIS A 221 -48.34 -24.85 6.87
C HIS A 221 -48.35 -23.39 7.31
N TRP A 222 -49.35 -22.63 6.86
CA TRP A 222 -49.52 -21.21 7.24
C TRP A 222 -49.49 -21.03 8.78
N SER A 223 -50.15 -21.91 9.51
CA SER A 223 -50.23 -21.86 10.97
C SER A 223 -48.92 -22.24 11.68
N CYS A 224 -48.04 -23.00 11.03
CA CYS A 224 -46.80 -23.49 11.62
C CYS A 224 -45.66 -22.45 11.49
N GLY A 225 -45.62 -21.72 10.41
CA GLY A 225 -44.56 -20.72 10.14
C GLY A 225 -44.76 -20.02 8.80
N GLY A 226 -45.52 -20.63 7.91
CA GLY A 226 -45.74 -20.16 6.56
C GLY A 226 -46.22 -18.71 6.43
N LYS A 227 -46.97 -18.22 7.42
CA LYS A 227 -47.41 -16.82 7.51
C LYS A 227 -46.29 -15.78 7.64
N ASN A 228 -45.11 -16.22 8.10
CA ASN A 228 -43.98 -15.38 8.35
C ASN A 228 -42.94 -15.44 7.19
N PHE A 229 -43.17 -16.38 6.24
CA PHE A 229 -42.24 -16.54 5.12
C PHE A 229 -42.31 -15.29 4.24
N PRO A 230 -41.17 -14.65 3.93
CA PRO A 230 -41.16 -13.45 3.11
C PRO A 230 -41.49 -13.80 1.65
N ASP A 231 -42.43 -13.04 1.08
CA ASP A 231 -42.86 -13.20 -0.30
C ASP A 231 -42.62 -11.95 -1.16
N GLU A 232 -41.99 -10.91 -0.58
CA GLU A 232 -41.61 -9.70 -1.31
C GLU A 232 -40.31 -9.92 -2.09
N PRO A 233 -40.27 -9.55 -3.40
CA PRO A 233 -39.08 -9.68 -4.23
C PRO A 233 -37.88 -8.94 -3.68
N GLY A 234 -36.69 -9.57 -3.79
CA GLY A 234 -35.40 -9.00 -3.40
C GLY A 234 -35.00 -9.29 -1.95
N GLN A 235 -35.87 -9.81 -1.10
CA GLN A 235 -35.50 -10.22 0.26
C GLN A 235 -34.53 -11.41 0.22
N ILE A 236 -33.57 -11.38 1.13
CA ILE A 236 -32.56 -12.46 1.29
C ILE A 236 -32.95 -13.28 2.51
N ILE A 237 -33.02 -14.59 2.33
CA ILE A 237 -33.33 -15.56 3.38
C ILE A 237 -32.22 -16.62 3.51
N THR A 238 -32.14 -17.24 4.67
CA THR A 238 -31.25 -18.38 4.90
C THR A 238 -32.12 -19.62 5.17
N LEU A 239 -31.84 -20.71 4.48
CA LEU A 239 -32.39 -22.02 4.76
C LEU A 239 -31.33 -22.88 5.39
N SER A 240 -31.77 -23.76 6.31
CA SER A 240 -30.94 -24.79 6.96
C SER A 240 -31.58 -26.16 6.83
N GLY A 241 -30.86 -27.22 7.17
CA GLY A 241 -31.34 -28.60 7.03
C GLY A 241 -31.22 -29.10 5.59
N GLU A 242 -32.27 -29.78 5.10
CA GLU A 242 -32.27 -30.50 3.80
C GLU A 242 -32.06 -29.60 2.57
N ARG A 243 -32.32 -28.32 2.70
CA ARG A 243 -32.15 -27.33 1.63
C ARG A 243 -31.28 -26.14 2.09
N SER A 244 -30.16 -26.43 2.76
CA SER A 244 -29.26 -25.39 3.24
C SER A 244 -28.77 -24.50 2.14
N GLY A 245 -28.73 -23.15 2.37
CA GLY A 245 -28.24 -22.16 1.44
C GLY A 245 -28.81 -20.78 1.71
N THR A 246 -28.30 -19.81 0.95
CA THR A 246 -28.80 -18.44 0.93
C THR A 246 -29.60 -18.21 -0.35
N TYR A 247 -30.78 -17.67 -0.22
CA TYR A 247 -31.68 -17.50 -1.34
C TYR A 247 -32.22 -16.07 -1.41
N ARG A 248 -32.41 -15.56 -2.62
CA ARG A 248 -33.16 -14.35 -2.89
C ARG A 248 -34.59 -14.73 -3.24
N VAL A 249 -35.56 -14.08 -2.60
CA VAL A 249 -37.00 -14.20 -2.89
C VAL A 249 -37.31 -13.47 -4.19
N GLU A 250 -37.96 -14.15 -5.14
CA GLU A 250 -38.39 -13.55 -6.41
C GLU A 250 -39.87 -13.14 -6.36
N GLY A 251 -40.55 -13.48 -5.28
CA GLY A 251 -41.99 -13.21 -5.07
C GLY A 251 -42.90 -14.38 -5.38
N ILE A 252 -44.19 -14.19 -5.11
CA ILE A 252 -45.22 -15.16 -5.43
C ILE A 252 -45.42 -15.20 -6.95
N ILE A 253 -45.08 -16.32 -7.56
CA ILE A 253 -45.16 -16.52 -9.02
C ILE A 253 -46.45 -17.19 -9.49
N LYS A 254 -47.13 -17.92 -8.53
CA LYS A 254 -48.38 -18.62 -8.86
C LYS A 254 -49.25 -18.82 -7.61
N MET A 255 -50.52 -18.72 -7.81
CA MET A 255 -51.57 -19.09 -6.84
C MET A 255 -52.33 -20.24 -7.39
N LEU A 256 -52.56 -21.27 -6.57
CA LEU A 256 -53.29 -22.50 -6.92
C LEU A 256 -54.41 -22.78 -5.91
N ASN A 257 -55.43 -23.50 -6.38
CA ASN A 257 -56.43 -24.10 -5.49
C ASN A 257 -56.06 -25.57 -5.30
N GLN A 258 -55.68 -25.95 -4.09
CA GLN A 258 -55.25 -27.32 -3.75
C GLN A 258 -56.25 -28.40 -4.13
N HIS A 259 -57.55 -28.09 -4.13
CA HIS A 259 -58.61 -29.07 -4.47
C HIS A 259 -58.71 -29.38 -5.96
N THR A 260 -58.20 -28.49 -6.84
CA THR A 260 -58.28 -28.62 -8.29
C THR A 260 -56.94 -28.70 -8.99
N ALA A 261 -55.87 -28.25 -8.33
CA ALA A 261 -54.53 -28.25 -8.89
C ALA A 261 -53.96 -29.66 -8.93
N THR A 262 -53.12 -29.89 -9.90
CA THR A 262 -52.34 -31.11 -10.09
C THR A 262 -50.84 -30.80 -10.06
N THR A 263 -50.00 -31.80 -10.03
CA THR A 263 -48.55 -31.61 -10.12
C THR A 263 -48.10 -30.94 -11.42
N ALA A 264 -48.88 -31.09 -12.50
CA ALA A 264 -48.62 -30.43 -13.77
C ALA A 264 -48.83 -28.88 -13.72
N ASP A 265 -49.50 -28.38 -12.68
CA ASP A 265 -49.70 -26.96 -12.45
C ASP A 265 -48.56 -26.31 -11.69
N ILE A 266 -47.62 -27.12 -11.11
CA ILE A 266 -46.45 -26.62 -10.39
C ILE A 266 -45.45 -26.02 -11.42
N PRO A 267 -44.99 -24.79 -11.23
CA PRO A 267 -43.97 -24.19 -12.10
C PRO A 267 -42.64 -24.92 -12.02
N HIS A 268 -41.91 -24.96 -13.11
CA HIS A 268 -40.54 -25.52 -13.21
C HIS A 268 -39.53 -24.45 -13.59
N GLY A 269 -38.22 -24.74 -13.43
CA GLY A 269 -37.14 -23.89 -13.88
C GLY A 269 -36.67 -22.86 -12.83
N TYR A 270 -37.06 -23.03 -11.59
CA TYR A 270 -36.60 -22.25 -10.44
C TYR A 270 -35.64 -23.09 -9.58
N ASP A 271 -34.70 -22.43 -8.90
CA ASP A 271 -33.75 -23.13 -8.03
C ASP A 271 -34.47 -23.79 -6.86
N LEU A 272 -35.50 -23.12 -6.33
CA LEU A 272 -36.38 -23.66 -5.29
C LEU A 272 -37.73 -22.93 -5.30
N LEU A 273 -38.80 -23.64 -5.01
CA LEU A 273 -40.13 -23.09 -4.73
C LEU A 273 -40.45 -23.20 -3.25
N TYR A 274 -41.05 -22.17 -2.69
CA TYR A 274 -41.66 -22.25 -1.36
C TYR A 274 -43.17 -22.21 -1.48
N GLN A 275 -43.86 -23.18 -0.83
CA GLN A 275 -45.30 -23.31 -0.87
C GLN A 275 -45.90 -23.10 0.50
N THR A 276 -46.99 -22.33 0.59
CA THR A 276 -47.86 -22.26 1.75
C THR A 276 -49.30 -21.96 1.31
N CYS A 277 -50.28 -22.28 2.17
CA CYS A 277 -51.69 -21.91 1.93
C CYS A 277 -51.99 -20.59 2.62
N GLN A 278 -52.13 -19.52 1.84
CA GLN A 278 -52.35 -18.16 2.34
C GLN A 278 -53.62 -18.10 3.23
N ASN A 279 -53.45 -17.46 4.40
CA ASN A 279 -54.49 -17.39 5.43
C ASN A 279 -55.02 -18.75 5.93
N GLY A 280 -54.22 -19.85 5.76
CA GLY A 280 -54.62 -21.19 6.11
C GLY A 280 -55.72 -21.77 5.22
N GLN A 281 -55.99 -21.19 4.02
CA GLN A 281 -57.03 -21.64 3.11
C GLN A 281 -56.44 -22.49 1.98
N SER A 282 -56.94 -23.69 1.80
CA SER A 282 -56.53 -24.63 0.74
C SER A 282 -56.83 -24.09 -0.69
N THR A 283 -57.71 -23.12 -0.80
CA THR A 283 -58.04 -22.47 -2.10
C THR A 283 -57.02 -21.40 -2.53
N THR A 284 -56.06 -21.04 -1.64
CA THR A 284 -55.09 -19.98 -1.88
C THR A 284 -53.66 -20.45 -1.64
N MET A 285 -53.32 -21.59 -2.22
CA MET A 285 -51.92 -22.12 -2.16
C MET A 285 -51.01 -21.25 -3.01
N SER A 286 -50.04 -20.56 -2.39
CA SER A 286 -49.04 -19.76 -3.04
C SER A 286 -47.77 -20.55 -3.34
N LEU A 287 -47.12 -20.22 -4.43
CA LEU A 287 -45.81 -20.70 -4.80
C LEU A 287 -44.90 -19.46 -4.98
N THR A 288 -43.94 -19.30 -4.07
CA THR A 288 -42.94 -18.26 -4.08
C THR A 288 -41.65 -18.81 -4.69
N ALA A 289 -41.11 -18.13 -5.72
CA ALA A 289 -39.86 -18.55 -6.33
C ALA A 289 -38.65 -18.02 -5.55
N LEU A 290 -37.62 -18.82 -5.47
CA LEU A 290 -36.37 -18.54 -4.78
C LEU A 290 -35.20 -18.80 -5.74
N THR A 291 -34.23 -17.87 -5.79
CA THR A 291 -32.97 -18.00 -6.53
C THR A 291 -31.84 -18.20 -5.51
N ARG A 292 -31.05 -19.24 -5.67
CA ARG A 292 -29.88 -19.49 -4.83
C ARG A 292 -28.77 -18.49 -5.17
N ILE A 293 -28.10 -17.93 -4.15
CA ILE A 293 -27.09 -16.87 -4.30
C ILE A 293 -25.74 -17.14 -3.64
N ASP A 294 -25.57 -18.31 -3.00
CA ASP A 294 -24.31 -18.81 -2.44
C ASP A 294 -23.69 -19.95 -3.29
#